data_480c72efe3b81f33371b047101229ce6
#
_entry.id   480c72efe3b81f33371b047101229ce6
#
_cell.length_a   1.000
_cell.length_b   1.000
_cell.length_c   1.000
_cell.angle_alpha   90.00
_cell.angle_beta   90.00
_cell.angle_gamma   90.00
#
_symmetry.space_group_name_H-M   'P 1'
#
loop_
_entity.id
_entity.type
_entity.pdbx_description
1 polymer ?
#
loop_
_entity_poly.entity_id
_entity_poly.type
_entity_poly.pdbx_seq_one_letter_code
_entity_poly.pdbx_strand_id
1 'polypeptide(L)'
;TKQAAEEYLHSRIFLERAQELGASGNLTDFQTTEEDWDLFRINNDWDHPWEIAASFQCTGEILLIPVLKHMMKTMDPITAQLIKEQVLIHEGAHIQTGRKIIERFAVTEEIQARVRAIRDQKFGIKKRTVIPA
;
A
#
# COMPACT_ATOMS: atom_id res chain seq x y z
N THR A 1 6.75 14.00 6.09
CA THR A 1 6.90 12.98 7.14
C THR A 1 7.92 11.94 6.72
N LYS A 2 8.43 11.16 7.67
CA LYS A 2 9.36 10.05 7.41
C LYS A 2 8.73 9.04 6.45
N GLN A 3 7.48 8.63 6.69
CA GLN A 3 6.77 7.71 5.81
C GLN A 3 6.68 8.22 4.37
N ALA A 4 6.35 9.51 4.16
CA ALA A 4 6.28 10.07 2.81
C ALA A 4 7.63 9.99 2.06
N ALA A 5 8.75 10.15 2.76
CA ALA A 5 10.08 9.98 2.19
C ALA A 5 10.37 8.51 1.85
N GLU A 6 9.94 7.57 2.69
CA GLU A 6 10.08 6.13 2.46
C GLU A 6 9.22 5.68 1.26
N GLU A 7 7.98 6.16 1.14
CA GLU A 7 7.13 5.88 -0.04
C GLU A 7 7.72 6.44 -1.34
N TYR A 8 8.30 7.64 -1.28
CA TYR A 8 9.03 8.18 -2.44
C TYR A 8 10.22 7.29 -2.80
N LEU A 9 10.98 6.82 -1.82
CA LEU A 9 12.09 5.89 -2.04
C LEU A 9 11.60 4.59 -2.68
N HIS A 10 10.50 4.00 -2.20
CA HIS A 10 9.91 2.79 -2.78
C HIS A 10 9.55 3.01 -4.26
N SER A 11 8.92 4.13 -4.59
CA SER A 11 8.57 4.44 -5.98
C SER A 11 9.80 4.56 -6.88
N ARG A 12 10.89 5.14 -6.38
CA ARG A 12 12.16 5.26 -7.09
C ARG A 12 12.81 3.90 -7.30
N ILE A 13 12.87 3.06 -6.27
CA ILE A 13 13.44 1.71 -6.35
C ILE A 13 12.73 0.89 -7.42
N PHE A 14 11.40 0.88 -7.43
CA PHE A 14 10.64 0.12 -8.40
C PHE A 14 10.78 0.68 -9.82
N LEU A 15 10.77 2.00 -9.99
CA LEU A 15 10.94 2.62 -11.31
C LEU A 15 12.33 2.33 -11.88
N GLU A 16 13.38 2.54 -11.11
CA GLU A 16 14.77 2.30 -11.53
C GLU A 16 14.97 0.81 -11.87
N ARG A 17 14.42 -0.09 -11.04
CA ARG A 17 14.50 -1.52 -11.33
C ARG A 17 13.72 -1.92 -12.58
N ALA A 18 12.55 -1.36 -12.80
CA ALA A 18 11.79 -1.59 -14.04
C ALA A 18 12.57 -1.15 -15.28
N GLN A 19 13.25 0.00 -15.22
CA GLN A 19 14.12 0.49 -16.29
C GLN A 19 15.31 -0.43 -16.56
N GLU A 20 15.96 -0.91 -15.52
CA GLU A 20 17.04 -1.90 -15.64
C GLU A 20 16.58 -3.20 -16.33
N LEU A 21 15.32 -3.57 -16.13
CA LEU A 21 14.67 -4.72 -16.78
C LEU A 21 14.10 -4.40 -18.18
N GLY A 22 14.34 -3.19 -18.70
CA GLY A 22 13.98 -2.78 -20.05
C GLY A 22 12.65 -2.05 -20.19
N ALA A 23 11.99 -1.68 -19.08
CA ALA A 23 10.81 -0.84 -19.14
C ALA A 23 11.15 0.60 -19.52
N SER A 24 10.19 1.30 -20.14
CA SER A 24 10.27 2.74 -20.36
C SER A 24 10.38 3.49 -19.03
N GLY A 25 11.19 4.55 -19.00
CA GLY A 25 11.24 5.47 -17.86
C GLY A 25 10.06 6.45 -17.79
N ASN A 26 9.17 6.40 -18.76
CA ASN A 26 8.03 7.30 -18.85
C ASN A 26 6.82 6.71 -18.13
N LEU A 27 6.38 7.34 -17.03
CA LEU A 27 5.24 6.88 -16.25
C LEU A 27 3.92 6.85 -17.04
N THR A 28 3.81 7.64 -18.13
CA THR A 28 2.62 7.63 -18.98
C THR A 28 2.47 6.34 -19.82
N ASP A 29 3.50 5.52 -19.90
CA ASP A 29 3.46 4.25 -20.60
C ASP A 29 2.79 3.14 -19.75
N PHE A 30 2.58 3.39 -18.45
CA PHE A 30 1.89 2.49 -17.55
C PHE A 30 0.39 2.83 -17.50
N GLN A 31 -0.44 1.86 -17.89
CA GLN A 31 -1.89 2.05 -17.83
C GLN A 31 -2.39 1.91 -16.39
N THR A 32 -3.16 2.91 -15.97
CA THR A 32 -3.87 2.89 -14.68
C THR A 32 -5.25 2.28 -14.89
N THR A 33 -5.62 1.30 -14.08
CA THR A 33 -6.95 0.67 -14.13
C THR A 33 -8.00 1.50 -13.38
N GLU A 34 -9.28 1.26 -13.61
CA GLU A 34 -10.35 1.89 -12.84
C GLU A 34 -10.26 1.53 -11.34
N GLU A 35 -9.83 0.31 -11.02
CA GLU A 35 -9.61 -0.12 -9.65
C GLU A 35 -8.47 0.67 -8.98
N ASP A 36 -7.42 1.00 -9.71
CA ASP A 36 -6.33 1.85 -9.19
C ASP A 36 -6.84 3.26 -8.91
N TRP A 37 -7.68 3.81 -9.79
CA TRP A 37 -8.34 5.09 -9.57
C TRP A 37 -9.29 5.07 -8.37
N ASP A 38 -10.04 3.99 -8.18
CA ASP A 38 -10.92 3.82 -7.02
C ASP A 38 -10.10 3.76 -5.72
N LEU A 39 -8.98 3.04 -5.71
CA LEU A 39 -8.06 3.01 -4.57
C LEU A 39 -7.44 4.38 -4.29
N PHE A 40 -7.06 5.11 -5.34
CA PHE A 40 -6.53 6.46 -5.21
C PHE A 40 -7.57 7.41 -4.59
N ARG A 41 -8.81 7.40 -5.08
CA ARG A 41 -9.90 8.24 -4.55
C ARG A 41 -10.13 7.95 -3.07
N ILE A 42 -10.25 6.68 -2.69
CA ILE A 42 -10.43 6.28 -1.28
C ILE A 42 -9.28 6.77 -0.41
N ASN A 43 -8.03 6.69 -0.88
CA ASN A 43 -6.87 7.12 -0.11
C ASN A 43 -6.78 8.65 0.07
N ASN A 44 -7.54 9.43 -0.70
CA ASN A 44 -7.49 10.89 -0.70
C ASN A 44 -8.78 11.56 -0.23
N ASP A 45 -9.80 10.79 0.15
CA ASP A 45 -11.12 11.29 0.55
C ASP A 45 -11.39 11.02 2.04
N TRP A 46 -10.51 11.52 2.90
CA TRP A 46 -10.62 11.34 4.34
C TRP A 46 -10.48 12.66 5.10
N ASP A 47 -11.36 12.87 6.07
CA ASP A 47 -11.38 14.08 6.90
C ASP A 47 -10.45 13.98 8.12
N HIS A 48 -10.15 12.76 8.57
CA HIS A 48 -9.41 12.53 9.80
C HIS A 48 -8.16 11.67 9.60
N PRO A 49 -7.05 11.97 10.31
CA PRO A 49 -5.82 11.18 10.21
C PRO A 49 -6.00 9.69 10.54
N TRP A 50 -6.91 9.34 11.42
CA TRP A 50 -7.20 7.94 11.76
C TRP A 50 -7.95 7.20 10.63
N GLU A 51 -8.70 7.89 9.77
CA GLU A 51 -9.29 7.31 8.56
C GLU A 51 -8.20 6.96 7.54
N ILE A 52 -7.21 7.83 7.37
CA ILE A 52 -6.03 7.55 6.55
C ILE A 52 -5.28 6.34 7.10
N ALA A 53 -5.05 6.28 8.41
CA ALA A 53 -4.41 5.14 9.06
C ALA A 53 -5.19 3.83 8.84
N ALA A 54 -6.51 3.86 8.93
CA ALA A 54 -7.37 2.71 8.68
C ALA A 54 -7.32 2.26 7.21
N SER A 55 -7.40 3.20 6.28
CA SER A 55 -7.43 2.92 4.84
C SER A 55 -6.07 2.51 4.31
N PHE A 56 -5.05 3.30 4.56
CA PHE A 56 -3.72 3.13 3.97
C PHE A 56 -2.87 2.14 4.76
N GLN A 57 -2.48 2.48 5.98
CA GLN A 57 -1.52 1.71 6.76
C GLN A 57 -2.09 0.37 7.27
N CYS A 58 -3.30 0.38 7.84
CA CYS A 58 -3.89 -0.82 8.45
C CYS A 58 -4.72 -1.68 7.49
N THR A 59 -4.88 -1.28 6.24
CA THR A 59 -5.56 -2.10 5.24
C THR A 59 -4.72 -2.20 3.97
N GLY A 60 -4.38 -1.07 3.34
CA GLY A 60 -3.64 -1.05 2.08
C GLY A 60 -2.29 -1.75 2.16
N GLU A 61 -1.47 -1.36 3.11
CA GLU A 61 -0.13 -1.95 3.29
C GLU A 61 -0.20 -3.41 3.75
N ILE A 62 -1.16 -3.77 4.61
CA ILE A 62 -1.39 -5.18 4.98
C ILE A 62 -1.73 -6.02 3.74
N LEU A 63 -2.57 -5.51 2.84
CA LEU A 63 -2.91 -6.20 1.59
C LEU A 63 -1.74 -6.24 0.60
N LEU A 64 -0.79 -5.31 0.69
CA LEU A 64 0.41 -5.29 -0.13
C LEU A 64 1.42 -6.37 0.26
N ILE A 65 1.52 -6.73 1.54
CA ILE A 65 2.49 -7.71 2.04
C ILE A 65 2.46 -9.05 1.28
N PRO A 66 1.31 -9.71 1.05
CA PRO A 66 1.26 -10.93 0.26
C PRO A 66 1.74 -10.75 -1.18
N VAL A 67 1.44 -9.60 -1.78
CA VAL A 67 1.89 -9.26 -3.15
C VAL A 67 3.41 -9.16 -3.20
N LEU A 68 4.02 -8.40 -2.28
CA LEU A 68 5.48 -8.29 -2.19
C LEU A 68 6.15 -9.63 -1.95
N LYS A 69 5.58 -10.47 -1.07
CA LYS A 69 6.09 -11.83 -0.82
C LYS A 69 5.96 -12.73 -2.04
N HIS A 70 4.92 -12.57 -2.85
CA HIS A 70 4.78 -13.28 -4.12
C HIS A 70 5.84 -12.82 -5.12
N MET A 71 6.01 -11.51 -5.28
CA MET A 71 7.05 -10.93 -6.15
C MET A 71 8.46 -11.43 -5.78
N MET A 72 8.78 -11.51 -4.49
CA MET A 72 10.07 -12.05 -4.03
C MET A 72 10.31 -13.51 -4.44
N LYS A 73 9.26 -14.28 -4.68
CA LYS A 73 9.37 -15.69 -5.12
C LYS A 73 9.42 -15.86 -6.63
N THR A 74 8.86 -14.92 -7.38
CA THR A 74 8.60 -15.05 -8.81
C THR A 74 9.48 -14.15 -9.67
N MET A 75 10.03 -13.08 -9.09
CA MET A 75 10.91 -12.16 -9.80
C MET A 75 12.39 -12.56 -9.64
N ASP A 76 13.24 -11.83 -10.33
CA ASP A 76 14.69 -12.07 -10.28
C ASP A 76 15.29 -11.80 -8.87
N PRO A 77 16.47 -12.35 -8.56
CA PRO A 77 17.06 -12.25 -7.23
C PRO A 77 17.35 -10.81 -6.77
N ILE A 78 17.67 -9.89 -7.69
CA ILE A 78 17.98 -8.49 -7.36
C ILE A 78 16.69 -7.79 -6.92
N THR A 79 15.61 -7.97 -7.68
CA THR A 79 14.29 -7.42 -7.32
C THR A 79 13.81 -7.99 -5.98
N ALA A 80 13.96 -9.29 -5.76
CA ALA A 80 13.59 -9.95 -4.51
C ALA A 80 14.37 -9.36 -3.31
N GLN A 81 15.66 -9.12 -3.48
CA GLN A 81 16.50 -8.51 -2.44
C GLN A 81 16.11 -7.07 -2.13
N LEU A 82 15.86 -6.25 -3.15
CA LEU A 82 15.39 -4.87 -2.98
C LEU A 82 14.08 -4.81 -2.17
N ILE A 83 13.11 -5.66 -2.53
CA ILE A 83 11.84 -5.75 -1.79
C ILE A 83 12.07 -6.13 -0.33
N LYS A 84 12.88 -7.15 -0.08
CA LYS A 84 13.16 -7.66 1.25
C LYS A 84 13.84 -6.62 2.14
N GLU A 85 14.86 -5.95 1.63
CA GLU A 85 15.76 -5.12 2.43
C GLU A 85 15.34 -3.66 2.52
N GLN A 86 14.59 -3.16 1.54
CA GLN A 86 14.28 -1.74 1.46
C GLN A 86 12.78 -1.42 1.49
N VAL A 87 11.91 -2.37 1.16
CA VAL A 87 10.46 -2.13 1.14
C VAL A 87 9.78 -2.76 2.35
N LEU A 88 9.85 -4.07 2.51
CA LEU A 88 9.14 -4.79 3.58
C LEU A 88 9.46 -4.30 4.99
N ILE A 89 10.67 -3.82 5.23
CA ILE A 89 11.07 -3.28 6.54
C ILE A 89 10.27 -2.02 6.86
N HIS A 90 10.08 -1.13 5.88
CA HIS A 90 9.31 0.09 6.04
C HIS A 90 7.81 -0.20 6.18
N GLU A 91 7.25 -1.09 5.36
CA GLU A 91 5.84 -1.47 5.43
C GLU A 91 5.44 -1.98 6.83
N GLY A 92 6.28 -2.79 7.45
CA GLY A 92 6.07 -3.25 8.82
C GLY A 92 5.99 -2.09 9.83
N ALA A 93 6.85 -1.09 9.70
CA ALA A 93 6.85 0.09 10.55
C ALA A 93 5.63 0.99 10.30
N HIS A 94 5.22 1.16 9.06
CA HIS A 94 4.03 1.93 8.68
C HIS A 94 2.76 1.29 9.28
N ILE A 95 2.59 -0.03 9.15
CA ILE A 95 1.47 -0.77 9.75
C ILE A 95 1.43 -0.58 11.27
N GLN A 96 2.56 -0.66 11.96
CA GLN A 96 2.61 -0.44 13.40
C GLN A 96 2.24 1.00 13.78
N THR A 97 2.67 1.98 12.99
CA THR A 97 2.29 3.38 13.19
C THR A 97 0.79 3.58 13.01
N GLY A 98 0.21 3.01 11.96
CA GLY A 98 -1.23 3.06 11.71
C GLY A 98 -2.04 2.43 12.84
N ARG A 99 -1.62 1.27 13.37
CA ARG A 99 -2.25 0.62 14.52
C ARG A 99 -2.27 1.52 15.75
N LYS A 100 -1.15 2.15 16.10
CA LYS A 100 -1.07 3.10 17.23
C LYS A 100 -2.01 4.30 17.06
N ILE A 101 -2.14 4.80 15.83
CA ILE A 101 -3.09 5.89 15.55
C ILE A 101 -4.52 5.41 15.80
N ILE A 102 -4.91 4.24 15.28
CA ILE A 102 -6.24 3.68 15.48
C ILE A 102 -6.50 3.40 16.96
N GLU A 103 -5.58 2.78 17.66
CA GLU A 103 -5.70 2.52 19.11
C GLU A 103 -5.94 3.80 19.91
N ARG A 104 -5.29 4.90 19.52
CA ARG A 104 -5.43 6.19 20.18
C ARG A 104 -6.77 6.88 19.90
N PHE A 105 -7.30 6.77 18.70
CA PHE A 105 -8.45 7.53 18.24
C PHE A 105 -9.75 6.72 18.17
N ALA A 106 -9.69 5.40 17.96
CA ALA A 106 -10.88 4.55 17.84
C ALA A 106 -11.44 4.14 19.22
N VAL A 107 -11.70 5.12 20.05
CA VAL A 107 -12.14 4.94 21.45
C VAL A 107 -13.66 4.86 21.62
N THR A 108 -14.43 5.19 20.58
CA THR A 108 -15.89 5.08 20.56
C THR A 108 -16.33 3.98 19.61
N GLU A 109 -17.51 3.40 19.88
CA GLU A 109 -18.08 2.37 19.01
C GLU A 109 -18.36 2.91 17.59
N GLU A 110 -18.76 4.17 17.47
CA GLU A 110 -18.98 4.85 16.18
C GLU A 110 -17.69 4.90 15.35
N ILE A 111 -16.57 5.35 15.93
CA ILE A 111 -15.27 5.41 15.24
C ILE A 111 -14.80 3.99 14.88
N GLN A 112 -14.95 3.02 15.77
CA GLN A 112 -14.60 1.62 15.51
C GLN A 112 -15.44 1.05 14.35
N ALA A 113 -16.74 1.35 14.30
CA ALA A 113 -17.60 0.95 13.18
C ALA A 113 -17.15 1.60 11.87
N ARG A 114 -16.76 2.88 11.89
CA ARG A 114 -16.23 3.57 10.72
C ARG A 114 -14.91 2.96 10.24
N VAL A 115 -13.99 2.63 11.14
CA VAL A 115 -12.72 1.93 10.82
C VAL A 115 -13.00 0.58 10.14
N ARG A 116 -13.96 -0.20 10.65
CA ARG A 116 -14.37 -1.46 10.02
C ARG A 116 -14.95 -1.24 8.62
N ALA A 117 -15.80 -0.23 8.45
CA ALA A 117 -16.40 0.09 7.15
C ALA A 117 -15.36 0.50 6.10
N ILE A 118 -14.37 1.31 6.48
CA ILE A 118 -13.24 1.69 5.60
C ILE A 118 -12.46 0.45 5.16
N ARG A 119 -12.13 -0.42 6.10
CA ARG A 119 -11.44 -1.67 5.81
C ARG A 119 -12.23 -2.53 4.82
N ASP A 120 -13.52 -2.74 5.09
CA ASP A 120 -14.38 -3.61 4.29
C ASP A 120 -14.58 -3.05 2.87
N GLN A 121 -14.71 -1.73 2.73
CA GLN A 121 -14.74 -1.04 1.43
C GLN A 121 -13.47 -1.30 0.63
N LYS A 122 -12.30 -1.17 1.25
CA LYS A 122 -11.02 -1.36 0.58
C LYS A 122 -10.78 -2.83 0.21
N PHE A 123 -11.16 -3.76 1.06
CA PHE A 123 -11.16 -5.19 0.74
C PHE A 123 -12.08 -5.51 -0.45
N GLY A 124 -13.25 -4.86 -0.54
CA GLY A 124 -14.19 -5.03 -1.66
C GLY A 124 -13.58 -4.62 -2.99
N ILE A 125 -12.81 -3.53 -3.05
CA ILE A 125 -12.09 -3.09 -4.25
C ILE A 125 -10.99 -4.09 -4.61
N LYS A 126 -10.16 -4.48 -3.65
CA LYS A 126 -9.05 -5.43 -3.88
C LYS A 126 -9.51 -6.80 -4.35
N LYS A 127 -10.68 -7.28 -3.94
CA LYS A 127 -11.24 -8.54 -4.46
C LYS A 127 -11.49 -8.53 -5.97
N ARG A 128 -11.72 -7.36 -6.56
CA ARG A 128 -11.90 -7.19 -8.01
C ARG A 128 -10.56 -7.18 -8.78
N THR A 129 -9.47 -6.85 -8.09
CA THR A 129 -8.13 -6.75 -8.65
C THR A 129 -7.24 -7.95 -8.35
N VAL A 130 -7.77 -9.00 -7.68
CA VAL A 130 -6.98 -10.19 -7.37
C VAL A 130 -6.44 -10.78 -8.65
N ILE A 131 -5.12 -10.72 -8.78
CA ILE A 131 -4.35 -11.48 -9.75
C ILE A 131 -4.76 -12.95 -9.56
N PRO A 132 -5.26 -13.62 -10.61
CA PRO A 132 -5.54 -15.05 -10.52
C PRO A 132 -4.31 -15.76 -9.98
N ALA A 133 -4.51 -16.53 -8.97
CA ALA A 133 -3.43 -17.32 -8.38
C ALA A 133 -2.80 -18.25 -9.41
#